data_a9fc2cb4cfa4a5285fee8176fa73ad6b
#
_entry.id   a9fc2cb4cfa4a5285fee8176fa73ad6b
#
_cell.length_a   1.000
_cell.length_b   1.000
_cell.length_c   1.000
_cell.angle_alpha   90.00
_cell.angle_beta   90.00
_cell.angle_gamma   90.00
#
_symmetry.space_group_name_H-M   'P 1'
#
loop_
_entity.id
_entity.type
_entity.pdbx_description
1 polymer ?
#
loop_
_entity_poly.entity_id
_entity_poly.type
_entity_poly.pdbx_seq_one_letter_code
_entity_poly.pdbx_strand_id
1 'polypeptide(L)'
;MRIGIPNINGLLSLFMQSQCPICQRQTPEVLCQYCERQLQRCQLDRARQLWQSELPVFAWGSYGGAVKRSLAVLKYDNQPQIAQPLGRWLGKAWLNSGLAGDTKLTVVPIPLHANKQRQRGYNQAELLAESFCQITRLPLQRQGLERVRETEAQFSLGAEEREKNLQSAFAVGKRLQKSRPGASVLLLDD
;
A
#
# COMPACT_ATOMS: atom_id res chain seq x y z
N MET A 1 -0.98 23.89 -48.71
CA MET A 1 -1.19 22.44 -48.44
C MET A 1 -0.36 22.07 -47.22
N ARG A 2 -0.98 21.92 -46.03
CA ARG A 2 -0.28 21.53 -44.82
C ARG A 2 -0.50 20.02 -44.66
N ILE A 3 0.56 19.25 -44.80
CA ILE A 3 0.57 17.81 -44.57
C ILE A 3 0.55 17.60 -43.06
N GLY A 4 -0.57 17.11 -42.55
CA GLY A 4 -0.71 16.74 -41.14
C GLY A 4 0.15 15.52 -40.80
N ILE A 5 1.08 15.67 -39.85
CA ILE A 5 1.90 14.57 -39.35
C ILE A 5 0.96 13.63 -38.55
N PRO A 6 0.86 12.35 -38.91
CA PRO A 6 0.02 11.41 -38.13
C PRO A 6 0.59 11.26 -36.73
N ASN A 7 -0.31 11.20 -35.76
CA ASN A 7 0.00 11.08 -34.33
C ASN A 7 0.73 9.75 -34.03
N ILE A 8 2.05 9.78 -34.03
CA ILE A 8 2.94 8.62 -33.82
C ILE A 8 2.78 8.01 -32.42
N ASN A 9 2.26 8.77 -31.45
CA ASN A 9 2.05 8.29 -30.08
C ASN A 9 0.98 7.19 -29.97
N GLY A 10 0.01 7.14 -30.89
CA GLY A 10 -1.00 6.09 -30.92
C GLY A 10 -0.50 4.73 -31.44
N LEU A 11 0.51 4.74 -32.30
CA LEU A 11 1.10 3.52 -32.88
C LEU A 11 2.12 2.86 -31.92
N LEU A 12 2.86 3.63 -31.14
CA LEU A 12 3.83 3.12 -30.16
C LEU A 12 3.14 2.41 -28.99
N SER A 13 1.92 2.82 -28.61
CA SER A 13 1.16 2.17 -27.55
C SER A 13 0.66 0.76 -27.93
N LEU A 14 0.52 0.46 -29.22
CA LEU A 14 0.11 -0.87 -29.71
C LEU A 14 1.24 -1.92 -29.61
N PHE A 15 2.50 -1.50 -29.47
CA PHE A 15 3.65 -2.40 -29.40
C PHE A 15 4.22 -2.57 -27.98
N MET A 16 3.77 -1.79 -27.00
CA MET A 16 4.19 -1.92 -25.59
C MET A 16 3.12 -2.60 -24.76
N GLN A 17 2.81 -3.86 -25.06
CA GLN A 17 2.03 -4.68 -24.14
C GLN A 17 2.89 -4.93 -22.91
N SER A 18 2.50 -4.34 -21.75
CA SER A 18 3.14 -4.62 -20.48
C SER A 18 2.83 -6.05 -20.04
N GLN A 19 3.73 -6.64 -19.28
CA GLN A 19 3.49 -7.95 -18.68
C GLN A 19 2.94 -7.78 -17.27
N CYS A 20 1.93 -8.59 -16.93
CA CYS A 20 1.41 -8.67 -15.57
C CYS A 20 2.54 -9.07 -14.61
N PRO A 21 2.89 -8.26 -13.60
CA PRO A 21 4.03 -8.54 -12.74
C PRO A 21 3.85 -9.78 -11.85
N ILE A 22 2.62 -10.30 -11.72
CA ILE A 22 2.34 -11.51 -10.92
C ILE A 22 2.49 -12.80 -11.75
N CYS A 23 2.08 -12.80 -13.01
CA CYS A 23 2.00 -14.04 -13.82
C CYS A 23 2.63 -13.94 -15.22
N GLN A 24 3.25 -12.79 -15.57
CA GLN A 24 3.96 -12.54 -16.80
C GLN A 24 3.10 -12.52 -18.09
N ARG A 25 1.76 -12.70 -17.99
CA ARG A 25 0.85 -12.60 -19.14
C ARG A 25 0.81 -11.18 -19.67
N GLN A 26 0.74 -11.04 -20.97
CA GLN A 26 0.55 -9.74 -21.62
C GLN A 26 -0.77 -9.11 -21.17
N THR A 27 -0.74 -7.81 -20.87
CA THR A 27 -1.89 -7.04 -20.41
C THR A 27 -1.70 -5.56 -20.72
N PRO A 28 -2.75 -4.84 -21.08
CA PRO A 28 -2.70 -3.37 -21.19
C PRO A 28 -2.73 -2.67 -19.85
N GLU A 29 -3.15 -3.36 -18.78
CA GLU A 29 -3.28 -2.85 -17.42
C GLU A 29 -2.09 -3.29 -16.55
N VAL A 30 -1.98 -2.73 -15.34
CA VAL A 30 -0.96 -3.17 -14.37
C VAL A 30 -1.10 -4.65 -14.04
N LEU A 31 -2.32 -5.14 -13.89
CA LEU A 31 -2.62 -6.55 -13.62
C LEU A 31 -3.51 -7.12 -14.73
N CYS A 32 -3.24 -8.36 -15.13
CA CYS A 32 -4.16 -9.05 -16.03
C CYS A 32 -5.45 -9.42 -15.30
N GLN A 33 -6.55 -9.53 -16.03
CA GLN A 33 -7.88 -9.85 -15.48
C GLN A 33 -7.91 -11.12 -14.62
N TYR A 34 -7.06 -12.10 -14.91
CA TYR A 34 -6.97 -13.32 -14.11
C TYR A 34 -6.40 -13.03 -12.72
N CYS A 35 -5.26 -12.34 -12.65
CA CYS A 35 -4.63 -11.98 -11.36
C CYS A 35 -5.51 -11.02 -10.57
N GLU A 36 -6.16 -10.07 -11.23
CA GLU A 36 -7.12 -9.17 -10.61
C GLU A 36 -8.27 -9.95 -9.95
N ARG A 37 -8.92 -10.87 -10.68
CA ARG A 37 -9.98 -11.71 -10.11
C ARG A 37 -9.51 -12.58 -8.97
N GLN A 38 -8.28 -13.12 -9.03
CA GLN A 38 -7.72 -13.90 -7.91
C GLN A 38 -7.49 -13.03 -6.66
N LEU A 39 -7.05 -11.80 -6.81
CA LEU A 39 -6.88 -10.84 -5.71
C LEU A 39 -8.23 -10.45 -5.13
N GLN A 40 -9.21 -10.10 -5.96
CA GLN A 40 -10.55 -9.70 -5.51
C GLN A 40 -11.26 -10.80 -4.68
N ARG A 41 -11.02 -12.08 -4.99
CA ARG A 41 -11.53 -13.20 -4.18
C ARG A 41 -10.90 -13.30 -2.78
N CYS A 42 -9.79 -12.62 -2.53
CA CYS A 42 -9.18 -12.56 -1.21
C CYS A 42 -9.76 -11.45 -0.33
N GLN A 43 -10.61 -10.59 -0.88
CA GLN A 43 -11.24 -9.51 -0.14
C GLN A 43 -12.10 -10.08 1.01
N LEU A 44 -12.01 -9.45 2.18
CA LEU A 44 -12.79 -9.85 3.34
C LEU A 44 -14.18 -9.22 3.30
N ASP A 45 -15.22 -10.04 3.43
CA ASP A 45 -16.62 -9.57 3.48
C ASP A 45 -16.90 -8.73 4.73
N ARG A 46 -16.12 -8.92 5.79
CA ARG A 46 -16.32 -8.30 7.12
C ARG A 46 -15.04 -7.65 7.63
N ALA A 47 -14.35 -6.90 6.79
CA ALA A 47 -13.15 -6.13 7.19
C ALA A 47 -13.36 -5.25 8.45
N ARG A 48 -14.61 -4.85 8.71
CA ARG A 48 -15.02 -4.04 9.86
C ARG A 48 -14.99 -4.79 11.21
N GLN A 49 -15.01 -6.12 11.25
CA GLN A 49 -15.07 -6.86 12.52
C GLN A 49 -13.81 -6.69 13.37
N LEU A 50 -12.67 -6.46 12.76
CA LEU A 50 -11.41 -6.19 13.44
C LEU A 50 -11.31 -4.77 14.02
N TRP A 51 -12.28 -3.89 13.69
CA TRP A 51 -12.33 -2.49 14.16
C TRP A 51 -12.84 -2.35 15.60
N GLN A 52 -13.34 -3.41 16.22
CA GLN A 52 -13.93 -3.41 17.58
C GLN A 52 -12.92 -3.79 18.68
N SER A 53 -11.65 -4.04 18.35
CA SER A 53 -10.60 -4.34 19.34
C SER A 53 -10.02 -3.08 19.97
N GLU A 54 -9.23 -3.22 21.03
CA GLU A 54 -8.50 -2.10 21.66
C GLU A 54 -7.63 -1.32 20.66
N LEU A 55 -7.02 -2.02 19.71
CA LEU A 55 -6.39 -1.42 18.53
C LEU A 55 -7.26 -1.70 17.31
N PRO A 56 -8.02 -0.71 16.82
CA PRO A 56 -8.85 -0.91 15.65
C PRO A 56 -8.01 -1.23 14.42
N VAL A 57 -8.30 -2.35 13.75
CA VAL A 57 -7.61 -2.78 12.52
C VAL A 57 -8.62 -2.93 11.39
N PHE A 58 -8.31 -2.35 10.23
CA PHE A 58 -9.03 -2.55 8.99
C PHE A 58 -8.16 -3.35 8.03
N ALA A 59 -8.57 -4.55 7.66
CA ALA A 59 -7.89 -5.39 6.69
C ALA A 59 -8.73 -5.52 5.42
N TRP A 60 -8.12 -5.25 4.26
CA TRP A 60 -8.79 -5.40 2.98
C TRP A 60 -9.01 -6.87 2.61
N GLY A 61 -8.04 -7.71 2.87
CA GLY A 61 -8.06 -9.10 2.42
C GLY A 61 -7.29 -10.05 3.32
N SER A 62 -7.55 -11.33 3.15
CA SER A 62 -6.84 -12.40 3.83
C SER A 62 -5.41 -12.53 3.30
N TYR A 63 -4.43 -12.65 4.20
CA TYR A 63 -3.02 -12.85 3.85
C TYR A 63 -2.80 -14.30 3.40
N GLY A 64 -2.88 -14.54 2.09
CA GLY A 64 -2.67 -15.84 1.47
C GLY A 64 -2.75 -15.76 -0.05
N GLY A 65 -2.51 -16.87 -0.74
CA GLY A 65 -2.74 -17.01 -2.17
C GLY A 65 -2.21 -15.84 -3.02
N ALA A 66 -3.12 -15.16 -3.70
CA ALA A 66 -2.79 -14.07 -4.60
C ALA A 66 -2.27 -12.82 -3.87
N VAL A 67 -2.80 -12.50 -2.67
CA VAL A 67 -2.34 -11.36 -1.86
C VAL A 67 -0.90 -11.55 -1.45
N LYS A 68 -0.55 -12.71 -0.87
CA LYS A 68 0.83 -13.02 -0.48
C LYS A 68 1.80 -12.90 -1.66
N ARG A 69 1.42 -13.40 -2.85
CA ARG A 69 2.26 -13.28 -4.05
C ARG A 69 2.41 -11.83 -4.51
N SER A 70 1.34 -11.06 -4.56
CA SER A 70 1.41 -9.65 -5.01
C SER A 70 2.27 -8.80 -4.08
N LEU A 71 2.19 -9.02 -2.76
CA LEU A 71 3.03 -8.34 -1.78
C LEU A 71 4.50 -8.80 -1.88
N ALA A 72 4.75 -10.07 -2.19
CA ALA A 72 6.11 -10.54 -2.43
C ALA A 72 6.73 -9.88 -3.68
N VAL A 73 5.99 -9.82 -4.78
CA VAL A 73 6.42 -9.14 -6.01
C VAL A 73 6.64 -7.63 -5.77
N LEU A 74 5.75 -6.97 -5.01
CA LEU A 74 5.93 -5.59 -4.60
C LEU A 74 7.17 -5.38 -3.71
N LYS A 75 7.53 -6.33 -2.86
CA LYS A 75 8.64 -6.19 -1.91
C LYS A 75 10.00 -6.57 -2.49
N TYR A 76 10.05 -7.55 -3.40
CA TYR A 76 11.29 -8.23 -3.77
C TYR A 76 11.61 -8.19 -5.27
N ASP A 77 10.61 -8.01 -6.15
CA ASP A 77 10.80 -8.11 -7.60
C ASP A 77 10.81 -6.73 -8.29
N ASN A 78 10.97 -5.65 -7.52
CA ASN A 78 11.01 -4.27 -8.01
C ASN A 78 9.83 -3.90 -8.94
N GLN A 79 8.61 -4.23 -8.50
CA GLN A 79 7.37 -3.96 -9.23
C GLN A 79 6.47 -2.98 -8.46
N PRO A 80 6.89 -1.70 -8.27
CA PRO A 80 6.16 -0.72 -7.47
C PRO A 80 4.75 -0.41 -8.00
N GLN A 81 4.51 -0.60 -9.30
CA GLN A 81 3.22 -0.32 -9.93
C GLN A 81 2.07 -1.17 -9.36
N ILE A 82 2.35 -2.34 -8.76
CA ILE A 82 1.33 -3.17 -8.10
C ILE A 82 0.66 -2.42 -6.93
N ALA A 83 1.36 -1.51 -6.27
CA ALA A 83 0.80 -0.74 -5.16
C ALA A 83 -0.42 0.09 -5.58
N GLN A 84 -0.48 0.54 -6.84
CA GLN A 84 -1.58 1.36 -7.33
C GLN A 84 -2.95 0.64 -7.27
N PRO A 85 -3.17 -0.51 -7.93
CA PRO A 85 -4.45 -1.21 -7.82
C PRO A 85 -4.76 -1.65 -6.38
N LEU A 86 -3.77 -2.13 -5.62
CA LEU A 86 -3.98 -2.56 -4.23
C LEU A 86 -4.42 -1.40 -3.33
N GLY A 87 -3.73 -0.26 -3.38
CA GLY A 87 -4.09 0.92 -2.60
C GLY A 87 -5.47 1.49 -2.99
N ARG A 88 -5.82 1.46 -4.29
CA ARG A 88 -7.15 1.87 -4.77
C ARG A 88 -8.26 0.95 -4.25
N TRP A 89 -8.07 -0.35 -4.25
CA TRP A 89 -9.06 -1.29 -3.71
C TRP A 89 -9.22 -1.15 -2.20
N LEU A 90 -8.10 -1.00 -1.48
CA LEU A 90 -8.11 -0.69 -0.05
C LEU A 90 -8.92 0.58 0.24
N GLY A 91 -8.68 1.66 -0.55
CA GLY A 91 -9.40 2.93 -0.41
C GLY A 91 -10.90 2.82 -0.69
N LYS A 92 -11.29 2.08 -1.74
CA LYS A 92 -12.70 1.80 -2.04
C LYS A 92 -13.38 1.01 -0.92
N ALA A 93 -12.71 -0.04 -0.42
CA ALA A 93 -13.23 -0.85 0.67
C ALA A 93 -13.38 -0.03 1.97
N TRP A 94 -12.44 0.86 2.26
CA TRP A 94 -12.51 1.79 3.37
C TRP A 94 -13.74 2.70 3.28
N LEU A 95 -13.96 3.34 2.14
CA LEU A 95 -15.14 4.20 1.94
C LEU A 95 -16.46 3.43 2.09
N ASN A 96 -16.51 2.20 1.59
CA ASN A 96 -17.69 1.34 1.67
C ASN A 96 -17.92 0.73 3.07
N SER A 97 -16.93 0.78 3.95
CA SER A 97 -17.03 0.19 5.31
C SER A 97 -17.90 1.02 6.27
N GLY A 98 -18.13 2.29 5.96
CA GLY A 98 -18.79 3.25 6.86
C GLY A 98 -17.90 3.69 8.04
N LEU A 99 -16.61 3.32 8.05
CA LEU A 99 -15.63 3.75 9.06
C LEU A 99 -15.06 5.15 8.77
N ALA A 100 -15.29 5.64 7.56
CA ALA A 100 -14.80 6.95 7.10
C ALA A 100 -15.48 8.16 7.76
N GLY A 101 -16.33 7.97 8.79
CA GLY A 101 -17.12 8.98 9.50
C GLY A 101 -16.53 10.39 9.61
N ASP A 102 -17.08 11.25 10.46
CA ASP A 102 -16.66 12.68 10.60
C ASP A 102 -15.26 12.87 11.23
N THR A 103 -14.56 11.81 11.56
CA THR A 103 -13.22 11.87 12.16
C THR A 103 -12.19 12.32 11.15
N LYS A 104 -11.54 13.44 11.40
CA LYS A 104 -10.44 13.93 10.57
C LYS A 104 -9.19 13.05 10.76
N LEU A 105 -9.08 12.01 9.94
CA LEU A 105 -7.94 11.10 9.95
C LEU A 105 -6.81 11.63 9.07
N THR A 106 -5.57 11.46 9.54
CA THR A 106 -4.37 11.65 8.72
C THR A 106 -3.71 10.29 8.48
N VAL A 107 -3.50 9.94 7.22
CA VAL A 107 -2.87 8.66 6.84
C VAL A 107 -1.36 8.77 7.01
N VAL A 108 -0.78 7.83 7.72
CA VAL A 108 0.67 7.73 7.95
C VAL A 108 1.13 6.33 7.52
N PRO A 109 1.95 6.20 6.48
CA PRO A 109 2.51 4.92 6.08
C PRO A 109 3.56 4.46 7.08
N ILE A 110 3.61 3.16 7.36
CA ILE A 110 4.69 2.58 8.18
C ILE A 110 6.01 2.71 7.42
N PRO A 111 7.04 3.35 8.03
CA PRO A 111 8.30 3.59 7.36
C PRO A 111 9.18 2.33 7.32
N LEU A 112 9.96 2.21 6.25
CA LEU A 112 11.12 1.33 6.21
C LEU A 112 12.33 1.97 6.90
N HIS A 113 13.25 1.15 7.41
CA HIS A 113 14.58 1.63 7.77
C HIS A 113 15.32 2.14 6.53
N ALA A 114 16.15 3.19 6.68
CA ALA A 114 16.83 3.86 5.57
C ALA A 114 17.65 2.87 4.69
N ASN A 115 18.29 1.86 5.30
CA ASN A 115 19.03 0.83 4.57
C ASN A 115 18.11 0.01 3.66
N LYS A 116 16.98 -0.46 4.19
CA LYS A 116 15.99 -1.24 3.41
C LYS A 116 15.35 -0.40 2.32
N GLN A 117 15.08 0.87 2.58
CA GLN A 117 14.51 1.78 1.59
C GLN A 117 15.50 2.03 0.45
N ARG A 118 16.79 2.24 0.74
CA ARG A 118 17.84 2.37 -0.30
C ARG A 118 17.99 1.10 -1.13
N GLN A 119 17.96 -0.07 -0.50
CA GLN A 119 18.07 -1.36 -1.17
C GLN A 119 16.88 -1.65 -2.08
N ARG A 120 15.66 -1.32 -1.63
CA ARG A 120 14.41 -1.56 -2.38
C ARG A 120 14.09 -0.46 -3.39
N GLY A 121 14.58 0.76 -3.18
CA GLY A 121 14.28 1.94 -4.00
C GLY A 121 12.98 2.67 -3.62
N TYR A 122 12.10 2.07 -2.82
CA TYR A 122 10.81 2.65 -2.38
C TYR A 122 10.32 2.04 -1.07
N ASN A 123 9.35 2.73 -0.44
CA ASN A 123 8.56 2.19 0.66
C ASN A 123 7.21 1.71 0.13
N GLN A 124 6.93 0.41 0.20
CA GLN A 124 5.68 -0.17 -0.28
C GLN A 124 4.44 0.38 0.44
N ALA A 125 4.52 0.59 1.75
CA ALA A 125 3.43 1.17 2.52
C ALA A 125 3.12 2.61 2.08
N GLU A 126 4.13 3.39 1.70
CA GLU A 126 3.96 4.74 1.17
C GLU A 126 3.26 4.73 -0.19
N LEU A 127 3.67 3.86 -1.12
CA LEU A 127 3.02 3.72 -2.42
C LEU A 127 1.55 3.28 -2.31
N LEU A 128 1.26 2.35 -1.40
CA LEU A 128 -0.11 1.94 -1.08
C LEU A 128 -0.91 3.12 -0.50
N ALA A 129 -0.32 3.86 0.44
CA ALA A 129 -0.96 5.02 1.08
C ALA A 129 -1.24 6.15 0.09
N GLU A 130 -0.35 6.41 -0.87
CA GLU A 130 -0.58 7.38 -1.94
C GLU A 130 -1.84 7.03 -2.75
N SER A 131 -1.93 5.78 -3.21
CA SER A 131 -3.07 5.31 -3.99
C SER A 131 -4.37 5.24 -3.17
N PHE A 132 -4.27 4.88 -1.90
CA PHE A 132 -5.37 4.93 -0.93
C PHE A 132 -5.89 6.36 -0.74
N CYS A 133 -5.01 7.32 -0.50
CA CYS A 133 -5.38 8.72 -0.29
C CYS A 133 -5.93 9.39 -1.55
N GLN A 134 -5.51 8.97 -2.75
CA GLN A 134 -6.14 9.42 -4.00
C GLN A 134 -7.63 9.08 -4.07
N ILE A 135 -8.04 7.94 -3.52
CA ILE A 135 -9.44 7.48 -3.49
C ILE A 135 -10.20 8.08 -2.32
N THR A 136 -9.63 8.05 -1.12
CA THR A 136 -10.32 8.46 0.12
C THR A 136 -10.32 9.97 0.35
N ARG A 137 -9.41 10.69 -0.33
CA ARG A 137 -9.17 12.13 -0.12
C ARG A 137 -8.66 12.47 1.28
N LEU A 138 -8.24 11.48 2.06
CA LEU A 138 -7.60 11.72 3.34
C LEU A 138 -6.19 12.32 3.15
N PRO A 139 -5.75 13.23 4.03
CA PRO A 139 -4.41 13.80 3.98
C PRO A 139 -3.36 12.73 4.26
N LEU A 140 -2.30 12.72 3.46
CA LEU A 140 -1.15 11.83 3.59
C LEU A 140 0.02 12.53 4.28
N GLN A 141 0.53 11.97 5.38
CA GLN A 141 1.72 12.44 6.08
C GLN A 141 2.83 11.40 5.99
N ARG A 142 3.65 11.46 4.93
CA ARG A 142 4.73 10.50 4.65
C ARG A 142 5.76 10.37 5.75
N GLN A 143 6.06 11.49 6.42
CA GLN A 143 7.04 11.58 7.48
C GLN A 143 6.39 11.69 8.87
N GLY A 144 5.21 11.08 9.05
CA GLY A 144 4.51 11.03 10.35
C GLY A 144 5.18 10.10 11.35
N LEU A 145 5.84 9.05 10.85
CA LEU A 145 6.69 8.13 11.62
C LEU A 145 8.07 8.04 10.98
N GLU A 146 9.07 7.78 11.79
CA GLU A 146 10.44 7.47 11.39
C GLU A 146 10.84 6.12 11.97
N ARG A 147 11.51 5.28 11.18
CA ARG A 147 12.10 4.02 11.67
C ARG A 147 13.55 4.27 12.02
N VAL A 148 13.80 4.42 13.31
CA VAL A 148 15.10 4.86 13.84
C VAL A 148 16.07 3.71 14.11
N ARG A 149 15.57 2.46 14.15
CA ARG A 149 16.38 1.27 14.35
C ARG A 149 16.13 0.24 13.25
N GLU A 150 17.18 -0.35 12.74
CA GLU A 150 17.09 -1.50 11.85
C GLU A 150 16.63 -2.73 12.62
N THR A 151 15.69 -3.46 12.05
CA THR A 151 15.09 -4.64 12.67
C THR A 151 15.09 -5.79 11.68
N GLU A 152 15.14 -7.01 12.19
CA GLU A 152 15.01 -8.22 11.38
C GLU A 152 13.65 -8.33 10.69
N ALA A 153 13.59 -9.20 9.67
CA ALA A 153 12.35 -9.46 8.96
C ALA A 153 11.33 -10.16 9.88
N GLN A 154 10.15 -9.59 10.00
CA GLN A 154 9.11 -10.05 10.94
C GLN A 154 8.56 -11.46 10.62
N PHE A 155 8.68 -11.91 9.37
CA PHE A 155 8.07 -13.18 8.94
C PHE A 155 8.70 -14.42 9.58
N SER A 156 9.94 -14.34 10.04
CA SER A 156 10.70 -15.44 10.68
C SER A 156 10.56 -15.46 12.20
N LEU A 157 9.90 -14.47 12.80
CA LEU A 157 9.87 -14.27 14.25
C LEU A 157 8.54 -14.72 14.86
N GLY A 158 8.58 -15.26 16.08
CA GLY A 158 7.41 -15.50 16.92
C GLY A 158 6.77 -14.20 17.43
N ALA A 159 5.60 -14.28 18.08
CA ALA A 159 4.86 -13.08 18.53
C ALA A 159 5.68 -12.22 19.52
N GLU A 160 6.25 -12.83 20.55
CA GLU A 160 7.09 -12.13 21.55
C GLU A 160 8.36 -11.55 20.94
N GLU A 161 8.98 -12.27 20.02
CA GLU A 161 10.18 -11.82 19.32
C GLU A 161 9.86 -10.61 18.42
N ARG A 162 8.69 -10.60 17.77
CA ARG A 162 8.23 -9.44 16.98
C ARG A 162 8.08 -8.20 17.85
N GLU A 163 7.49 -8.33 19.01
CA GLU A 163 7.32 -7.23 19.96
C GLU A 163 8.68 -6.67 20.40
N LYS A 164 9.59 -7.53 20.86
CA LYS A 164 10.97 -7.14 21.23
C LYS A 164 11.72 -6.52 20.07
N ASN A 165 11.56 -7.08 18.87
CA ASN A 165 12.21 -6.58 17.64
C ASN A 165 11.69 -5.21 17.23
N LEU A 166 10.44 -4.87 17.54
CA LEU A 166 9.85 -3.56 17.23
C LEU A 166 10.01 -2.54 18.36
N GLN A 167 10.38 -2.96 19.55
CA GLN A 167 10.55 -2.06 20.70
C GLN A 167 11.54 -0.94 20.36
N SER A 168 11.12 0.31 20.55
CA SER A 168 11.90 1.50 20.23
C SER A 168 12.40 1.61 18.78
N ALA A 169 11.78 0.85 17.83
CA ALA A 169 12.15 0.90 16.43
C ALA A 169 11.58 2.12 15.69
N PHE A 170 10.56 2.76 16.26
CA PHE A 170 9.86 3.88 15.65
C PHE A 170 9.91 5.12 16.54
N ALA A 171 9.98 6.28 15.90
CA ALA A 171 9.81 7.58 16.52
C ALA A 171 8.74 8.39 15.79
N VAL A 172 8.05 9.26 16.51
CA VAL A 172 7.10 10.19 15.90
C VAL A 172 7.86 11.24 15.12
N GLY A 173 7.53 11.41 13.85
CA GLY A 173 8.17 12.38 12.98
C GLY A 173 7.85 13.83 13.37
N LYS A 174 8.78 14.74 13.13
CA LYS A 174 8.70 16.16 13.54
C LYS A 174 7.39 16.87 13.12
N ARG A 175 6.83 16.50 11.99
CA ARG A 175 5.57 17.11 11.51
C ARG A 175 4.35 16.64 12.30
N LEU A 176 4.33 15.36 12.70
CA LEU A 176 3.23 14.82 13.51
C LEU A 176 3.34 15.30 14.97
N GLN A 177 4.57 15.49 15.49
CA GLN A 177 4.80 16.08 16.81
C GLN A 177 4.22 17.50 16.96
N LYS A 178 4.18 18.27 15.84
CA LYS A 178 3.60 19.62 15.79
C LYS A 178 2.08 19.62 15.55
N SER A 179 1.47 18.46 15.37
CA SER A 179 0.02 18.35 15.20
C SER A 179 -0.69 18.64 16.53
N ARG A 180 -1.96 19.10 16.43
CA ARG A 180 -2.75 19.38 17.63
C ARG A 180 -2.90 18.11 18.46
N PRO A 181 -2.85 18.19 19.81
CA PRO A 181 -3.20 17.08 20.67
C PRO A 181 -4.58 16.51 20.30
N GLY A 182 -4.71 15.19 20.23
CA GLY A 182 -5.93 14.50 19.83
C GLY A 182 -6.15 14.34 18.32
N ALA A 183 -5.16 14.68 17.49
CA ALA A 183 -5.23 14.37 16.06
C ALA A 183 -5.28 12.84 15.85
N SER A 184 -6.30 12.37 15.13
CA SER A 184 -6.46 10.95 14.82
C SER A 184 -5.60 10.55 13.62
N VAL A 185 -4.90 9.43 13.75
CA VAL A 185 -3.98 8.92 12.73
C VAL A 185 -4.44 7.54 12.27
N LEU A 186 -4.45 7.32 10.97
CA LEU A 186 -4.62 6.02 10.34
C LEU A 186 -3.25 5.51 9.88
N LEU A 187 -2.70 4.53 10.58
CA LEU A 187 -1.48 3.86 10.15
C LEU A 187 -1.80 2.92 8.99
N LEU A 188 -0.99 2.97 7.93
CA LEU A 188 -1.17 2.10 6.77
C LEU A 188 0.09 1.27 6.55
N ASP A 189 -0.12 -0.05 6.43
CA ASP A 189 0.91 -1.04 6.10
C ASP A 189 0.37 -2.08 5.09
N ASP A 190 1.21 -2.99 4.64
CA ASP A 190 0.94 -4.08 3.69
C ASP A 190 0.77 -5.47 4.29
#